data_b5ed452620a7780abea6ec408d1e9c0d
#
_entry.id   b5ed452620a7780abea6ec408d1e9c0d
#
_cell.length_a   1.000
_cell.length_b   1.000
_cell.length_c   1.000
_cell.angle_alpha   90.00
_cell.angle_beta   90.00
_cell.angle_gamma   90.00
#
_symmetry.space_group_name_H-M   'P 1'
#
loop_
_entity.id
_entity.type
_entity.pdbx_description
1 polymer ?
#
loop_
_entity_poly.entity_id
_entity_poly.type
_entity_poly.pdbx_seq_one_letter_code
_entity_poly.pdbx_strand_id
1 'polypeptide(L)'
;MTDINKIARSYIDLWNERTPSRRREILSQNWTSDARYIDPLMSGNGHDGVDALIAGVQQKFPDFRFRLIGEPNGFGDHVRFSWGLGPDGGDSPIKGTDFAVLSDGRIRSITGFLDQVPAGA
;
A
#
# COMPACT_ATOMS: atom_id res chain seq x y z
N MET A 1 13.01 16.32 6.88
CA MET A 1 11.98 15.77 7.79
C MET A 1 10.97 14.97 6.97
N THR A 2 10.60 13.79 7.44
CA THR A 2 9.64 12.93 6.75
C THR A 2 8.22 13.50 6.84
N ASP A 3 7.56 13.59 5.69
CA ASP A 3 6.15 13.96 5.65
C ASP A 3 5.32 12.66 5.67
N ILE A 4 4.81 12.33 6.85
CA ILE A 4 4.07 11.10 7.10
C ILE A 4 2.81 11.02 6.22
N ASN A 5 2.10 12.14 6.07
CA ASN A 5 0.88 12.19 5.26
C ASN A 5 1.20 11.97 3.78
N LYS A 6 2.29 12.53 3.30
CA LYS A 6 2.72 12.33 1.91
C LYS A 6 3.06 10.88 1.64
N ILE A 7 3.77 10.23 2.55
CA ILE A 7 4.11 8.80 2.42
C ILE A 7 2.84 7.96 2.33
N ALA A 8 1.89 8.18 3.24
CA ALA A 8 0.65 7.41 3.24
C ALA A 8 -0.20 7.66 1.99
N ARG A 9 -0.32 8.92 1.55
CA ARG A 9 -1.09 9.25 0.34
C ARG A 9 -0.45 8.65 -0.91
N SER A 10 0.86 8.76 -1.04
CA SER A 10 1.54 8.19 -2.21
C SER A 10 1.42 6.67 -2.24
N TYR A 11 1.40 6.02 -1.09
CA TYR A 11 1.17 4.58 -0.97
C TYR A 11 -0.23 4.20 -1.50
N ILE A 12 -1.26 4.92 -1.06
CA ILE A 12 -2.63 4.68 -1.53
C ILE A 12 -2.76 4.97 -3.03
N ASP A 13 -2.14 6.05 -3.52
CA ASP A 13 -2.15 6.39 -4.94
C ASP A 13 -1.53 5.27 -5.78
N LEU A 14 -0.43 4.69 -5.30
CA LEU A 14 0.22 3.57 -5.97
C LEU A 14 -0.73 2.37 -6.13
N TRP A 15 -1.40 1.98 -5.04
CA TRP A 15 -2.30 0.83 -5.08
C TRP A 15 -3.56 1.07 -5.90
N ASN A 16 -3.92 2.34 -6.13
CA ASN A 16 -5.05 2.72 -6.98
C ASN A 16 -4.65 2.99 -8.42
N GLU A 17 -3.37 3.09 -8.72
CA GLU A 17 -2.90 3.42 -10.07
C GLU A 17 -3.02 2.21 -10.99
N ARG A 18 -3.84 2.31 -12.03
CA ARG A 18 -4.13 1.19 -12.93
C ARG A 18 -3.28 1.19 -14.20
N THR A 19 -2.53 2.27 -14.44
CA THR A 19 -1.62 2.36 -15.57
C THR A 19 -0.26 1.80 -15.17
N PRO A 20 0.20 0.68 -15.76
CA PRO A 20 1.46 0.05 -15.35
C PRO A 20 2.67 0.97 -15.38
N SER A 21 2.80 1.80 -16.41
CA SER A 21 3.94 2.72 -16.51
C SER A 21 3.94 3.76 -15.39
N ARG A 22 2.77 4.23 -14.97
CA ARG A 22 2.66 5.18 -13.85
C ARG A 22 2.94 4.52 -12.51
N ARG A 23 2.50 3.27 -12.33
CA ARG A 23 2.87 2.51 -11.13
C ARG A 23 4.38 2.39 -10.99
N ARG A 24 5.06 2.07 -12.10
CA ARG A 24 6.52 1.96 -12.12
C ARG A 24 7.19 3.28 -11.76
N GLU A 25 6.65 4.37 -12.25
CA GLU A 25 7.15 5.70 -11.95
C GLU A 25 7.01 6.03 -10.46
N ILE A 26 5.86 5.75 -9.86
CA ILE A 26 5.65 5.97 -8.43
C ILE A 26 6.60 5.09 -7.60
N LEU A 27 6.77 3.84 -7.98
CA LEU A 27 7.71 2.93 -7.30
C LEU A 27 9.13 3.47 -7.38
N SER A 28 9.58 3.92 -8.55
CA SER A 28 10.94 4.42 -8.71
C SER A 28 11.21 5.68 -7.90
N GLN A 29 10.19 6.51 -7.67
CA GLN A 29 10.32 7.76 -6.92
C GLN A 29 10.21 7.57 -5.41
N ASN A 30 9.38 6.64 -4.96
CA ASN A 30 8.99 6.57 -3.54
C ASN A 30 9.41 5.28 -2.81
N TRP A 31 9.94 4.29 -3.52
CA TRP A 31 10.36 3.03 -2.93
C TRP A 31 11.82 2.74 -3.27
N THR A 32 12.55 2.12 -2.33
CA THR A 32 13.92 1.70 -2.62
C THR A 32 13.90 0.53 -3.61
N SER A 33 14.99 0.35 -4.36
CA SER A 33 15.08 -0.71 -5.38
C SER A 33 15.03 -2.11 -4.78
N ASP A 34 15.41 -2.26 -3.51
CA ASP A 34 15.40 -3.54 -2.78
C ASP A 34 14.23 -3.64 -1.80
N ALA A 35 13.18 -2.86 -2.01
CA ALA A 35 12.04 -2.81 -1.11
C ALA A 35 11.37 -4.17 -0.96
N ARG A 36 10.80 -4.40 0.21
CA ARG A 36 10.09 -5.63 0.55
C ARG A 36 8.68 -5.34 0.96
N TYR A 37 7.78 -6.22 0.56
CA TYR A 37 6.37 -6.18 0.97
C TYR A 37 5.97 -7.55 1.48
N ILE A 38 5.28 -7.60 2.62
CA ILE A 38 4.69 -8.83 3.15
C ILE A 38 3.39 -8.54 3.87
N ASP A 39 2.39 -9.37 3.64
CA ASP A 39 1.16 -9.41 4.43
C ASP A 39 0.74 -10.88 4.61
N PRO A 40 -0.40 -11.16 5.29
CA PRO A 40 -0.79 -12.56 5.54
C PRO A 40 -1.07 -13.41 4.30
N LEU A 41 -1.30 -12.78 3.14
CA LEU A 41 -1.71 -13.47 1.93
C LEU A 41 -0.61 -13.52 0.86
N MET A 42 0.35 -12.59 0.89
CA MET A 42 1.30 -12.44 -0.21
C MET A 42 2.57 -11.72 0.22
N SER A 43 3.62 -11.89 -0.58
CA SER A 43 4.87 -11.17 -0.41
C SER A 43 5.51 -10.89 -1.76
N GLY A 44 6.33 -9.85 -1.83
CA GLY A 44 7.07 -9.49 -3.04
C GLY A 44 8.28 -8.64 -2.72
N ASN A 45 9.29 -8.71 -3.57
CA ASN A 45 10.54 -8.00 -3.40
C ASN A 45 10.84 -7.16 -4.63
N GLY A 46 11.40 -5.96 -4.40
CA GLY A 46 11.77 -5.05 -5.46
C GLY A 46 10.56 -4.45 -6.16
N HIS A 47 10.81 -3.53 -7.10
CA HIS A 47 9.74 -2.85 -7.81
C HIS A 47 8.89 -3.83 -8.64
N ASP A 48 9.53 -4.79 -9.30
CA ASP A 48 8.80 -5.78 -10.11
C ASP A 48 7.89 -6.66 -9.25
N GLY A 49 8.40 -7.13 -8.10
CA GLY A 49 7.61 -7.96 -7.20
C GLY A 49 6.42 -7.21 -6.62
N VAL A 50 6.62 -5.98 -6.16
CA VAL A 50 5.55 -5.16 -5.60
C VAL A 50 4.51 -4.82 -6.68
N ASP A 51 4.96 -4.42 -7.87
CA ASP A 51 4.06 -4.12 -8.99
C ASP A 51 3.17 -5.32 -9.35
N ALA A 52 3.74 -6.52 -9.35
CA ALA A 52 2.98 -7.74 -9.64
C ALA A 52 1.89 -7.98 -8.59
N LEU A 53 2.18 -7.73 -7.31
CA LEU A 53 1.17 -7.86 -6.25
C LEU A 53 0.02 -6.87 -6.45
N ILE A 54 0.34 -5.63 -6.77
CA ILE A 54 -0.67 -4.58 -7.00
C ILE A 54 -1.54 -4.96 -8.20
N ALA A 55 -0.94 -5.37 -9.30
CA ALA A 55 -1.67 -5.79 -10.49
C ALA A 55 -2.63 -6.94 -10.17
N GLY A 56 -2.18 -7.91 -9.38
CA GLY A 56 -3.01 -9.05 -8.97
C GLY A 56 -4.23 -8.63 -8.16
N VAL A 57 -4.05 -7.72 -7.21
CA VAL A 57 -5.17 -7.21 -6.40
C VAL A 57 -6.16 -6.43 -7.27
N GLN A 58 -5.66 -5.60 -8.18
CA GLN A 58 -6.53 -4.85 -9.09
C GLN A 58 -7.33 -5.76 -10.02
N GLN A 59 -6.75 -6.87 -10.47
CA GLN A 59 -7.45 -7.85 -11.29
C GLN A 59 -8.54 -8.59 -10.50
N LYS A 60 -8.25 -8.88 -9.23
CA LYS A 60 -9.19 -9.58 -8.35
C LYS A 60 -10.37 -8.67 -7.95
N PHE A 61 -10.11 -7.38 -7.79
CA PHE A 61 -11.11 -6.41 -7.34
C PHE A 61 -11.17 -5.22 -8.30
N PRO A 62 -11.64 -5.43 -9.55
CA PRO A 62 -11.56 -4.39 -10.58
C PRO A 62 -12.37 -3.13 -10.28
N ASP A 63 -13.41 -3.24 -9.45
CA ASP A 63 -14.29 -2.12 -9.13
C ASP A 63 -14.02 -1.53 -7.74
N PHE A 64 -12.98 -2.01 -7.05
CA PHE A 64 -12.63 -1.55 -5.71
C PHE A 64 -11.53 -0.49 -5.76
N ARG A 65 -11.51 0.36 -4.75
CA ARG A 65 -10.46 1.36 -4.55
C ARG A 65 -9.99 1.32 -3.11
N PHE A 66 -8.71 1.65 -2.93
CA PHE A 66 -8.12 1.84 -1.61
C PHE A 66 -8.37 3.26 -1.13
N ARG A 67 -8.54 3.42 0.18
CA ARG A 67 -8.62 4.73 0.82
C ARG A 67 -7.97 4.69 2.20
N LEU A 68 -7.44 5.82 2.65
CA LEU A 68 -6.93 5.92 4.01
C LEU A 68 -8.10 5.94 5.01
N ILE A 69 -7.89 5.27 6.14
CA ILE A 69 -8.81 5.29 7.27
C ILE A 69 -8.08 5.95 8.44
N GLY A 70 -8.62 7.07 8.94
CA GLY A 70 -7.99 7.81 10.03
C GLY A 70 -6.72 8.50 9.62
N GLU A 71 -5.93 8.90 10.61
CA GLU A 71 -4.69 9.65 10.40
C GLU A 71 -3.48 8.74 10.44
N PRO A 72 -2.54 8.90 9.50
CA PRO A 72 -1.25 8.22 9.61
C PRO A 72 -0.49 8.68 10.85
N ASN A 73 0.35 7.79 11.37
CA ASN A 73 1.18 8.06 12.53
C ASN A 73 2.60 7.58 12.25
N GLY A 74 3.58 8.17 12.89
CA GLY A 74 4.96 7.74 12.70
C GLY A 74 5.95 8.50 13.54
N PHE A 75 7.15 7.96 13.57
CA PHE A 75 8.31 8.58 14.19
C PHE A 75 9.57 8.05 13.52
N GLY A 76 10.62 8.88 13.42
CA GLY A 76 11.87 8.49 12.76
C GLY A 76 11.60 7.98 11.34
N ASP A 77 12.04 6.78 11.06
CA ASP A 77 11.86 6.13 9.76
C ASP A 77 10.67 5.16 9.75
N HIS A 78 9.78 5.24 10.72
CA HIS A 78 8.64 4.34 10.87
C HIS A 78 7.33 5.08 10.63
N VAL A 79 6.46 4.51 9.79
CA VAL A 79 5.16 5.09 9.49
C VAL A 79 4.11 3.99 9.56
N ARG A 80 2.98 4.29 10.16
CA ARG A 80 1.84 3.39 10.29
C ARG A 80 0.59 4.08 9.75
N PHE A 81 -0.20 3.36 8.97
CA PHE A 81 -1.48 3.87 8.47
C PHE A 81 -2.45 2.73 8.22
N SER A 82 -3.74 3.04 8.33
CA SER A 82 -4.81 2.09 8.06
C SER A 82 -5.51 2.44 6.75
N TRP A 83 -6.04 1.41 6.08
CA TRP A 83 -6.67 1.56 4.78
C TRP A 83 -7.90 0.67 4.67
N GLY A 84 -8.80 1.06 3.77
CA GLY A 84 -9.94 0.25 3.39
C GLY A 84 -9.91 -0.01 1.90
N LEU A 85 -10.41 -1.16 1.50
CA LEU A 85 -10.56 -1.56 0.10
C LEU A 85 -12.01 -1.94 -0.12
N GLY A 86 -12.67 -1.25 -1.05
CA GLY A 86 -14.06 -1.49 -1.36
C GLY A 86 -14.53 -0.69 -2.55
N PRO A 87 -15.84 -0.80 -2.89
CA PRO A 87 -16.40 -0.03 -3.98
C PRO A 87 -16.24 1.47 -3.73
N ASP A 88 -16.05 2.22 -4.81
CA ASP A 88 -15.97 3.68 -4.73
C ASP A 88 -17.30 4.22 -4.19
N GLY A 89 -17.21 5.01 -3.10
CA GLY A 89 -18.39 5.56 -2.45
C GLY A 89 -19.16 4.60 -1.55
N GLY A 90 -18.68 3.35 -1.42
CA GLY A 90 -19.31 2.35 -0.56
C GLY A 90 -18.47 2.00 0.66
N ASP A 91 -18.94 1.04 1.44
CA ASP A 91 -18.18 0.50 2.56
C ASP A 91 -16.95 -0.28 2.10
N SER A 92 -15.95 -0.37 2.97
CA SER A 92 -14.75 -1.17 2.71
C SER A 92 -14.89 -2.53 3.40
N PRO A 93 -15.20 -3.60 2.64
CA PRO A 93 -15.28 -4.95 3.23
C PRO A 93 -13.93 -5.49 3.67
N ILE A 94 -12.84 -4.97 3.12
CA ILE A 94 -11.48 -5.35 3.49
C ILE A 94 -10.80 -4.14 4.11
N LYS A 95 -10.18 -4.35 5.28
CA LYS A 95 -9.44 -3.29 5.97
C LYS A 95 -8.13 -3.84 6.48
N GLY A 96 -7.12 -3.00 6.48
CA GLY A 96 -5.81 -3.38 6.97
C GLY A 96 -5.06 -2.21 7.57
N THR A 97 -3.95 -2.53 8.20
CA THR A 97 -3.00 -1.56 8.76
C THR A 97 -1.61 -1.96 8.31
N ASP A 98 -0.90 -1.03 7.71
CA ASP A 98 0.43 -1.27 7.19
C ASP A 98 1.46 -0.45 7.97
N PHE A 99 2.63 -1.07 8.16
CA PHE A 99 3.78 -0.47 8.80
C PHE A 99 4.89 -0.34 7.76
N ALA A 100 5.34 0.89 7.55
CA ALA A 100 6.41 1.19 6.62
C ALA A 100 7.70 1.52 7.37
N VAL A 101 8.82 1.00 6.87
CA VAL A 101 10.14 1.43 7.30
C VAL A 101 10.77 2.14 6.11
N LEU A 102 11.30 3.34 6.36
CA LEU A 102 11.85 4.20 5.31
C LEU A 102 13.38 4.16 5.32
N SER A 103 13.97 4.43 4.17
CA SER A 103 15.39 4.67 4.01
C SER A 103 15.54 5.89 3.11
N ASP A 104 16.14 6.96 3.64
CA ASP A 104 16.29 8.24 2.94
C ASP A 104 14.97 8.76 2.36
N GLY A 105 13.90 8.64 3.14
CA GLY A 105 12.58 9.12 2.75
C GLY A 105 11.81 8.24 1.79
N ARG A 106 12.38 7.08 1.40
CA ARG A 106 11.73 6.12 0.51
C ARG A 106 11.31 4.88 1.29
N ILE A 107 10.26 4.23 0.84
CA ILE A 107 9.78 2.99 1.47
C ILE A 107 10.78 1.87 1.18
N ARG A 108 11.34 1.28 2.24
CA ARG A 108 12.20 0.12 2.16
C ARG A 108 11.48 -1.17 2.49
N SER A 109 10.50 -1.12 3.38
CA SER A 109 9.72 -2.31 3.70
C SER A 109 8.31 -1.93 4.13
N ILE A 110 7.38 -2.80 3.78
CA ILE A 110 5.99 -2.75 4.25
C ILE A 110 5.67 -4.08 4.90
N THR A 111 5.12 -4.02 6.11
CA THR A 111 4.52 -5.17 6.78
C THR A 111 3.04 -4.86 6.97
N GLY A 112 2.18 -5.66 6.37
CA GLY A 112 0.74 -5.42 6.41
C GLY A 112 0.01 -6.41 7.28
N PHE A 113 -1.06 -5.93 7.91
CA PHE A 113 -1.98 -6.74 8.71
C PHE A 113 -3.39 -6.55 8.18
N LEU A 114 -4.18 -7.62 8.20
CA LEU A 114 -5.59 -7.54 7.83
C LEU A 114 -6.41 -7.41 9.10
N ASP A 115 -7.15 -6.31 9.21
CA ASP A 115 -7.99 -6.02 10.38
C ASP A 115 -9.41 -6.53 10.18
N GLN A 116 -9.88 -6.60 8.92
CA GLN A 116 -11.21 -7.06 8.56
C GLN A 116 -11.17 -7.69 7.16
N VAL A 117 -11.80 -8.83 7.03
CA VAL A 117 -12.05 -9.49 5.73
C VAL A 117 -13.52 -9.87 5.66
N PRO A 118 -14.07 -10.03 4.43
CA PRO A 118 -15.47 -10.45 4.29
C PRO A 118 -15.69 -11.83 4.91
N ALA A 119 -16.90 -12.06 5.43
CA ALA A 119 -17.30 -13.36 5.94
C ALA A 119 -17.21 -14.39 4.82
N GLY A 120 -16.60 -15.54 5.11
CA GLY A 120 -16.42 -16.61 4.13
C GLY A 120 -15.24 -16.45 3.18
N ALA A 121 -14.43 -15.40 3.40
CA ALA A 121 -13.23 -15.18 2.59
C ALA A 121 -12.07 -16.07 3.05
#